data_4dbe948d9867a31ccc522e8717b913b3
#
_entry.id   4dbe948d9867a31ccc522e8717b913b3
#
_cell.length_a   1.000
_cell.length_b   1.000
_cell.length_c   1.000
_cell.angle_alpha   90.00
_cell.angle_beta   90.00
_cell.angle_gamma   90.00
#
_symmetry.space_group_name_H-M   'P 1'
#
loop_
_entity.id
_entity.type
_entity.pdbx_description
1 polymer ?
#
loop_
_entity_poly.entity_id
_entity_poly.type
_entity_poly.pdbx_seq_one_letter_code
_entity_poly.pdbx_strand_id
1 'polypeptide(L)'
;MNTPFQPLQKWFANNAGVMQGAAAPLLVVAILSMMVLPLPPLLLDMFFTVNIAVALMVMMVAAYMIRPLDFAAFPSVLLLTTLMRLSLNVASTRVVLLEGHTGPGAAGAVIEAFGHFLIGGNFAVGLIVFSILVVINFVVVTKGAERIAEVSARFTLDAMPGKQMAVDADLNAGLIDEKEAKRRRAEVGEEAEFFGSMDGASKFVRGDAVAGILILLITIFGGFAIGMLQHDLSASQAANTYILLAVGDALVAQIPGLLISVAAAMVV
;
A
#
# COMPACT_ATOMS: atom_id res chain seq x y z
N MET A 1 29.76 -32.82 -18.12
CA MET A 1 29.89 -32.18 -16.80
C MET A 1 28.49 -31.98 -16.25
N ASN A 2 28.03 -32.85 -15.37
CA ASN A 2 26.72 -32.73 -14.72
C ASN A 2 26.90 -31.74 -13.54
N THR A 3 26.37 -30.51 -13.69
CA THR A 3 26.35 -29.57 -12.60
C THR A 3 25.37 -30.01 -11.51
N PRO A 4 25.68 -29.90 -10.21
CA PRO A 4 24.84 -30.38 -9.09
C PRO A 4 23.46 -29.70 -9.02
N PHE A 5 23.19 -28.71 -9.85
CA PHE A 5 21.93 -27.95 -9.92
C PHE A 5 20.91 -28.45 -10.96
N GLN A 6 21.27 -29.44 -11.80
CA GLN A 6 20.35 -29.98 -12.83
C GLN A 6 19.06 -30.60 -12.26
N PRO A 7 19.04 -31.35 -11.14
CA PRO A 7 17.81 -31.91 -10.60
C PRO A 7 16.85 -30.82 -10.09
N LEU A 8 17.40 -29.74 -9.51
CA LEU A 8 16.60 -28.59 -9.06
C LEU A 8 15.98 -27.84 -10.24
N GLN A 9 16.73 -27.58 -11.32
CA GLN A 9 16.19 -26.94 -12.51
C GLN A 9 15.07 -27.76 -13.16
N LYS A 10 15.22 -29.08 -13.25
CA LYS A 10 14.15 -29.96 -13.77
C LYS A 10 12.92 -30.00 -12.87
N TRP A 11 13.11 -29.99 -11.55
CA TRP A 11 12.01 -29.94 -10.59
C TRP A 11 11.24 -28.60 -10.70
N PHE A 12 11.94 -27.46 -10.81
CA PHE A 12 11.35 -26.16 -11.04
C PHE A 12 10.58 -26.07 -12.37
N ALA A 13 11.14 -26.61 -13.46
CA ALA A 13 10.51 -26.61 -14.76
C ALA A 13 9.22 -27.49 -14.78
N ASN A 14 9.22 -28.66 -14.14
CA ASN A 14 8.06 -29.54 -14.08
C ASN A 14 6.93 -29.02 -13.16
N ASN A 15 7.27 -28.20 -12.17
CA ASN A 15 6.31 -27.65 -11.21
C ASN A 15 6.00 -26.16 -11.44
N ALA A 16 6.39 -25.61 -12.59
CA ALA A 16 6.22 -24.18 -12.88
C ALA A 16 4.74 -23.72 -12.74
N GLY A 17 3.79 -24.51 -13.19
CA GLY A 17 2.35 -24.18 -13.07
C GLY A 17 1.85 -24.20 -11.60
N VAL A 18 2.31 -25.15 -10.80
CA VAL A 18 1.97 -25.22 -9.37
C VAL A 18 2.63 -24.08 -8.60
N MET A 19 3.88 -23.74 -8.95
CA MET A 19 4.62 -22.64 -8.35
C MET A 19 4.01 -21.27 -8.69
N GLN A 20 3.54 -21.08 -9.93
CA GLN A 20 2.84 -19.84 -10.30
C GLN A 20 1.54 -19.67 -9.51
N GLY A 21 0.77 -20.76 -9.32
CA GLY A 21 -0.45 -20.73 -8.50
C GLY A 21 -0.17 -20.51 -7.00
N ALA A 22 0.98 -20.99 -6.49
CA ALA A 22 1.35 -20.86 -5.09
C ALA A 22 2.06 -19.53 -4.75
N ALA A 23 2.57 -18.81 -5.74
CA ALA A 23 3.37 -17.60 -5.53
C ALA A 23 2.59 -16.51 -4.79
N ALA A 24 1.37 -16.21 -5.18
CA ALA A 24 0.55 -15.17 -4.55
C ALA A 24 0.17 -15.52 -3.09
N PRO A 25 -0.32 -16.72 -2.75
CA PRO A 25 -0.55 -17.11 -1.36
C PRO A 25 0.72 -17.08 -0.51
N LEU A 26 1.85 -17.56 -1.03
CA LEU A 26 3.13 -17.54 -0.31
C LEU A 26 3.62 -16.10 -0.04
N LEU A 27 3.44 -15.20 -1.00
CA LEU A 27 3.77 -13.79 -0.82
C LEU A 27 2.90 -13.17 0.29
N VAL A 28 1.60 -13.43 0.30
CA VAL A 28 0.70 -12.96 1.36
C VAL A 28 1.12 -13.50 2.73
N VAL A 29 1.42 -14.80 2.83
CA VAL A 29 1.92 -15.40 4.09
C VAL A 29 3.24 -14.78 4.52
N ALA A 30 4.18 -14.53 3.60
CA ALA A 30 5.44 -13.86 3.89
C ALA A 30 5.22 -12.44 4.43
N ILE A 31 4.34 -11.66 3.80
CA ILE A 31 3.98 -10.31 4.24
C ILE A 31 3.35 -10.35 5.64
N LEU A 32 2.38 -11.24 5.89
CA LEU A 32 1.75 -11.36 7.19
C LEU A 32 2.72 -11.84 8.27
N SER A 33 3.70 -12.68 7.92
CA SER A 33 4.72 -13.13 8.87
C SER A 33 5.61 -11.99 9.38
N MET A 34 5.80 -10.93 8.58
CA MET A 34 6.53 -9.73 9.01
C MET A 34 5.87 -9.00 10.20
N MET A 35 4.55 -9.13 10.37
CA MET A 35 3.85 -8.55 11.53
C MET A 35 4.19 -9.27 12.84
N VAL A 36 4.54 -10.55 12.76
CA VAL A 36 4.75 -11.40 13.94
C VAL A 36 6.24 -11.54 14.26
N LEU A 37 7.09 -11.65 13.24
CA LEU A 37 8.52 -11.86 13.40
C LEU A 37 9.24 -10.53 13.69
N PRO A 38 10.19 -10.49 14.65
CA PRO A 38 11.03 -9.31 14.86
C PRO A 38 11.96 -9.15 13.66
N LEU A 39 11.84 -8.02 12.97
CA LEU A 39 12.73 -7.69 11.85
C LEU A 39 13.92 -6.86 12.35
N PRO A 40 15.14 -7.20 11.96
CA PRO A 40 16.30 -6.34 12.25
C PRO A 40 16.21 -5.03 11.45
N PRO A 41 16.76 -3.91 11.97
CA PRO A 41 16.66 -2.58 11.35
C PRO A 41 17.08 -2.54 9.88
N LEU A 42 18.14 -3.28 9.50
CA LEU A 42 18.59 -3.38 8.12
C LEU A 42 17.53 -3.95 7.16
N LEU A 43 16.76 -4.96 7.59
CA LEU A 43 15.68 -5.51 6.79
C LEU A 43 14.50 -4.55 6.70
N LEU A 44 14.20 -3.81 7.76
CA LEU A 44 13.19 -2.75 7.74
C LEU A 44 13.55 -1.69 6.69
N ASP A 45 14.78 -1.20 6.70
CA ASP A 45 15.28 -0.22 5.73
C ASP A 45 15.13 -0.72 4.28
N MET A 46 15.51 -1.98 4.03
CA MET A 46 15.39 -2.60 2.72
C MET A 46 13.92 -2.70 2.28
N PHE A 47 13.04 -3.16 3.14
CA PHE A 47 11.62 -3.31 2.82
C PHE A 47 10.91 -1.98 2.66
N PHE A 48 11.23 -0.95 3.44
CA PHE A 48 10.71 0.40 3.23
C PHE A 48 11.16 0.97 1.87
N THR A 49 12.43 0.80 1.52
CA THR A 49 12.95 1.22 0.22
C THR A 49 12.23 0.51 -0.94
N VAL A 50 12.05 -0.81 -0.84
CA VAL A 50 11.30 -1.60 -1.82
C VAL A 50 9.84 -1.14 -1.90
N ASN A 51 9.19 -0.87 -0.77
CA ASN A 51 7.81 -0.40 -0.73
C ASN A 51 7.63 0.96 -1.42
N ILE A 52 8.55 1.90 -1.19
CA ILE A 52 8.57 3.20 -1.89
C ILE A 52 8.79 3.00 -3.39
N ALA A 53 9.75 2.15 -3.79
CA ALA A 53 10.03 1.86 -5.19
C ALA A 53 8.82 1.23 -5.90
N VAL A 54 8.15 0.28 -5.26
CA VAL A 54 6.92 -0.35 -5.79
C VAL A 54 5.80 0.69 -5.93
N ALA A 55 5.60 1.56 -4.94
CA ALA A 55 4.58 2.60 -5.00
C ALA A 55 4.85 3.60 -6.15
N LEU A 56 6.12 3.97 -6.37
CA LEU A 56 6.52 4.80 -7.51
C LEU A 56 6.27 4.09 -8.85
N MET A 57 6.62 2.80 -8.98
CA MET A 57 6.35 2.02 -10.19
C MET A 57 4.84 1.95 -10.46
N VAL A 58 4.03 1.68 -9.46
CA VAL A 58 2.57 1.63 -9.59
C VAL A 58 2.02 2.99 -10.05
N MET A 59 2.49 4.07 -9.46
CA MET A 59 2.09 5.43 -9.87
C MET A 59 2.51 5.74 -11.30
N MET A 60 3.74 5.36 -11.71
CA MET A 60 4.22 5.54 -13.09
C MET A 60 3.35 4.75 -14.08
N VAL A 61 3.04 3.49 -13.78
CA VAL A 61 2.16 2.68 -14.64
C VAL A 61 0.77 3.32 -14.75
N ALA A 62 0.19 3.76 -13.64
CA ALA A 62 -1.10 4.45 -13.63
C ALA A 62 -1.10 5.75 -14.46
N ALA A 63 0.01 6.51 -14.44
CA ALA A 63 0.13 7.77 -15.17
C ALA A 63 0.24 7.58 -16.71
N TYR A 64 0.76 6.44 -17.19
CA TYR A 64 0.93 6.17 -18.62
C TYR A 64 -0.16 5.25 -19.19
N MET A 65 -1.10 4.81 -18.40
CA MET A 65 -2.19 3.93 -18.82
C MET A 65 -3.22 4.71 -19.67
N ILE A 66 -3.68 4.11 -20.75
CA ILE A 66 -4.66 4.73 -21.65
C ILE A 66 -6.08 4.27 -21.29
N ARG A 67 -6.24 3.02 -20.90
CA ARG A 67 -7.54 2.44 -20.52
C ARG A 67 -7.43 1.75 -19.15
N PRO A 68 -8.45 1.85 -18.29
CA PRO A 68 -8.44 1.17 -16.99
C PRO A 68 -8.19 -0.34 -17.09
N LEU A 69 -8.73 -0.99 -18.12
CA LEU A 69 -8.57 -2.44 -18.35
C LEU A 69 -7.16 -2.86 -18.82
N ASP A 70 -6.31 -1.92 -19.27
CA ASP A 70 -4.93 -2.24 -19.65
C ASP A 70 -4.11 -2.72 -18.43
N PHE A 71 -4.60 -2.42 -17.22
CA PHE A 71 -4.03 -2.93 -15.98
C PHE A 71 -5.11 -3.57 -15.08
N ALA A 72 -5.76 -4.61 -15.59
CA ALA A 72 -6.83 -5.32 -14.89
C ALA A 72 -6.43 -5.86 -13.51
N ALA A 73 -5.14 -6.15 -13.29
CA ALA A 73 -4.61 -6.58 -11.99
C ALA A 73 -4.45 -5.44 -10.96
N PHE A 74 -4.71 -4.18 -11.33
CA PHE A 74 -4.47 -3.02 -10.46
C PHE A 74 -5.16 -3.10 -9.10
N PRO A 75 -6.44 -3.51 -8.96
CA PRO A 75 -7.07 -3.66 -7.65
C PRO A 75 -6.34 -4.64 -6.73
N SER A 76 -5.86 -5.76 -7.28
CA SER A 76 -5.07 -6.76 -6.53
C SER A 76 -3.70 -6.22 -6.11
N VAL A 77 -3.06 -5.42 -6.96
CA VAL A 77 -1.79 -4.74 -6.65
C VAL A 77 -2.00 -3.72 -5.53
N LEU A 78 -3.12 -2.97 -5.55
CA LEU A 78 -3.49 -2.06 -4.45
C LEU A 78 -3.62 -2.80 -3.11
N LEU A 79 -4.33 -3.92 -3.09
CA LEU A 79 -4.50 -4.73 -1.88
C LEU A 79 -3.16 -5.24 -1.36
N LEU A 80 -2.32 -5.78 -2.24
CA LEU A 80 -1.03 -6.36 -1.86
C LEU A 80 -0.05 -5.31 -1.34
N THR A 81 0.08 -4.17 -2.02
CA THR A 81 0.95 -3.07 -1.60
C THR A 81 0.50 -2.44 -0.29
N THR A 82 -0.80 -2.33 -0.09
CA THR A 82 -1.39 -1.83 1.16
C THR A 82 -1.15 -2.80 2.31
N LEU A 83 -1.32 -4.12 2.08
CA LEU A 83 -1.04 -5.14 3.08
C LEU A 83 0.46 -5.16 3.46
N MET A 84 1.36 -5.03 2.49
CA MET A 84 2.80 -4.93 2.74
C MET A 84 3.12 -3.70 3.60
N ARG A 85 2.56 -2.55 3.29
CA ARG A 85 2.73 -1.32 4.07
C ARG A 85 2.24 -1.47 5.51
N LEU A 86 1.03 -2.03 5.69
CA LEU A 86 0.47 -2.26 7.02
C LEU A 86 1.36 -3.20 7.85
N SER A 87 1.87 -4.27 7.23
CA SER A 87 2.78 -5.20 7.89
C SER A 87 4.11 -4.56 8.29
N LEU A 88 4.66 -3.69 7.44
CA LEU A 88 5.87 -2.92 7.76
C LEU A 88 5.62 -1.95 8.92
N ASN A 89 4.49 -1.24 8.93
CA ASN A 89 4.15 -0.31 10.02
C ASN A 89 4.06 -1.03 11.37
N VAL A 90 3.47 -2.23 11.41
CA VAL A 90 3.41 -3.01 12.64
C VAL A 90 4.79 -3.50 13.06
N ALA A 91 5.60 -3.96 12.11
CA ALA A 91 6.96 -4.44 12.37
C ALA A 91 7.87 -3.32 12.88
N SER A 92 7.85 -2.14 12.25
CA SER A 92 8.64 -0.97 12.65
C SER A 92 8.20 -0.43 14.02
N THR A 93 6.89 -0.30 14.25
CA THR A 93 6.35 0.10 15.55
C THR A 93 6.85 -0.80 16.68
N ARG A 94 6.87 -2.11 16.45
CA ARG A 94 7.41 -3.05 17.44
C ARG A 94 8.89 -2.77 17.76
N VAL A 95 9.72 -2.53 16.74
CA VAL A 95 11.15 -2.21 16.95
C VAL A 95 11.31 -0.86 17.66
N VAL A 96 10.54 0.17 17.24
CA VAL A 96 10.53 1.48 17.91
C VAL A 96 10.17 1.35 19.39
N LEU A 97 9.16 0.57 19.74
CA LEU A 97 8.74 0.41 21.15
C LEU A 97 9.73 -0.41 21.97
N LEU A 98 10.39 -1.43 21.39
CA LEU A 98 11.34 -2.28 22.10
C LEU A 98 12.72 -1.64 22.23
N GLU A 99 13.24 -1.03 21.17
CA GLU A 99 14.64 -0.59 21.07
C GLU A 99 14.79 0.93 20.95
N GLY A 100 13.69 1.69 20.86
CA GLY A 100 13.74 3.15 20.68
C GLY A 100 14.57 3.90 21.74
N HIS A 101 14.67 3.35 22.97
CA HIS A 101 15.49 3.90 24.04
C HIS A 101 17.00 3.90 23.70
N THR A 102 17.46 3.08 22.76
CA THR A 102 18.88 2.99 22.36
C THR A 102 19.32 4.16 21.47
N GLY A 103 18.38 4.90 20.89
CA GLY A 103 18.68 6.12 20.12
C GLY A 103 17.89 6.24 18.81
N PRO A 104 18.12 7.31 18.05
CA PRO A 104 17.38 7.63 16.81
C PRO A 104 17.49 6.55 15.72
N GLY A 105 18.61 5.85 15.64
CA GLY A 105 18.85 4.78 14.65
C GLY A 105 18.28 3.41 15.02
N ALA A 106 17.58 3.28 16.16
CA ALA A 106 17.07 2.01 16.68
C ALA A 106 16.18 1.24 15.68
N ALA A 107 15.36 1.97 14.92
CA ALA A 107 14.43 1.38 13.96
C ALA A 107 14.91 1.41 12.50
N GLY A 108 16.17 1.79 12.27
CA GLY A 108 16.80 1.83 10.95
C GLY A 108 17.14 3.25 10.49
N ALA A 109 18.05 3.33 9.52
CA ALA A 109 18.54 4.59 8.99
C ALA A 109 17.48 5.37 8.18
N VAL A 110 16.56 4.68 7.53
CA VAL A 110 15.47 5.32 6.77
C VAL A 110 14.55 6.07 7.70
N ILE A 111 14.07 5.44 8.78
CA ILE A 111 13.19 6.08 9.78
C ILE A 111 13.89 7.27 10.44
N GLU A 112 15.15 7.09 10.83
CA GLU A 112 15.98 8.15 11.41
C GLU A 112 16.11 9.35 10.45
N ALA A 113 16.47 9.11 9.19
CA ALA A 113 16.65 10.18 8.20
C ALA A 113 15.35 10.98 7.97
N PHE A 114 14.21 10.30 7.86
CA PHE A 114 12.91 10.98 7.70
C PHE A 114 12.48 11.72 8.97
N GLY A 115 12.73 11.16 10.15
CA GLY A 115 12.50 11.84 11.42
C GLY A 115 13.29 13.14 11.53
N HIS A 116 14.59 13.08 11.24
CA HIS A 116 15.45 14.27 11.24
C HIS A 116 15.14 15.28 10.14
N PHE A 117 14.74 14.82 8.95
CA PHE A 117 14.32 15.70 7.86
C PHE A 117 13.19 16.64 8.28
N LEU A 118 12.21 16.12 9.03
CA LEU A 118 11.05 16.91 9.42
C LEU A 118 11.24 17.66 10.74
N ILE A 119 11.92 17.06 11.72
CA ILE A 119 12.04 17.58 13.09
C ILE A 119 13.40 18.22 13.35
N GLY A 120 14.41 18.01 12.49
CA GLY A 120 15.81 18.36 12.73
C GLY A 120 16.14 19.84 12.99
N GLY A 121 15.24 20.78 12.71
CA GLY A 121 15.46 22.21 12.99
C GLY A 121 14.76 22.72 14.25
N ASN A 122 13.47 22.45 14.37
CA ASN A 122 12.65 22.86 15.51
C ASN A 122 11.55 21.83 15.73
N PHE A 123 11.61 21.15 16.87
CA PHE A 123 10.72 20.05 17.22
C PHE A 123 9.23 20.43 17.14
N ALA A 124 8.86 21.59 17.69
CA ALA A 124 7.47 22.04 17.69
C ALA A 124 6.96 22.35 16.28
N VAL A 125 7.78 23.01 15.46
CA VAL A 125 7.44 23.33 14.06
C VAL A 125 7.34 22.03 13.26
N GLY A 126 8.29 21.10 13.41
CA GLY A 126 8.26 19.80 12.72
C GLY A 126 7.01 19.00 13.03
N LEU A 127 6.60 18.93 14.30
CA LEU A 127 5.39 18.22 14.72
C LEU A 127 4.11 18.86 14.15
N ILE A 128 4.03 20.20 14.10
CA ILE A 128 2.89 20.90 13.49
C ILE A 128 2.82 20.63 11.99
N VAL A 129 3.95 20.76 11.27
CA VAL A 129 4.01 20.48 9.83
C VAL A 129 3.64 19.03 9.54
N PHE A 130 4.17 18.09 10.32
CA PHE A 130 3.79 16.68 10.22
C PHE A 130 2.27 16.46 10.41
N SER A 131 1.68 17.08 11.43
CA SER A 131 0.25 16.98 11.68
C SER A 131 -0.58 17.50 10.49
N ILE A 132 -0.15 18.59 9.87
CA ILE A 132 -0.78 19.15 8.67
C ILE A 132 -0.68 18.13 7.51
N LEU A 133 0.50 17.53 7.29
CA LEU A 133 0.70 16.53 6.24
C LEU A 133 -0.18 15.30 6.44
N VAL A 134 -0.30 14.79 7.69
CA VAL A 134 -1.21 13.69 8.04
C VAL A 134 -2.66 14.04 7.69
N VAL A 135 -3.12 15.22 8.07
CA VAL A 135 -4.49 15.68 7.78
C VAL A 135 -4.74 15.79 6.28
N ILE A 136 -3.82 16.40 5.53
CA ILE A 136 -3.94 16.53 4.08
C ILE A 136 -3.97 15.14 3.42
N ASN A 137 -3.04 14.28 3.78
CA ASN A 137 -2.98 12.93 3.22
C ASN A 137 -4.27 12.14 3.47
N PHE A 138 -4.78 12.14 4.69
CA PHE A 138 -5.97 11.38 5.04
C PHE A 138 -7.27 12.04 4.50
N VAL A 139 -7.47 13.34 4.78
CA VAL A 139 -8.76 14.00 4.50
C VAL A 139 -8.89 14.37 3.02
N VAL A 140 -7.81 14.81 2.38
CA VAL A 140 -7.86 15.29 1.00
C VAL A 140 -7.53 14.16 0.04
N VAL A 141 -6.36 13.53 0.18
CA VAL A 141 -5.88 12.56 -0.81
C VAL A 141 -6.60 11.22 -0.68
N THR A 142 -6.56 10.56 0.49
CA THR A 142 -7.11 9.21 0.64
C THR A 142 -8.63 9.18 0.52
N LYS A 143 -9.34 10.08 1.21
CA LYS A 143 -10.80 10.17 1.08
C LYS A 143 -11.24 10.65 -0.31
N GLY A 144 -10.46 11.53 -0.94
CA GLY A 144 -10.70 12.00 -2.29
C GLY A 144 -10.60 10.87 -3.31
N ALA A 145 -9.53 10.08 -3.26
CA ALA A 145 -9.31 8.91 -4.12
C ALA A 145 -10.41 7.86 -3.94
N GLU A 146 -10.78 7.52 -2.70
CA GLU A 146 -11.90 6.62 -2.40
C GLU A 146 -13.20 7.12 -3.02
N ARG A 147 -13.51 8.41 -2.89
CA ARG A 147 -14.75 8.97 -3.44
C ARG A 147 -14.78 8.94 -4.96
N ILE A 148 -13.66 9.20 -5.62
CA ILE A 148 -13.53 9.07 -7.07
C ILE A 148 -13.83 7.62 -7.48
N ALA A 149 -13.16 6.63 -6.88
CA ALA A 149 -13.35 5.22 -7.19
C ALA A 149 -14.80 4.77 -6.96
N GLU A 150 -15.42 5.15 -5.84
CA GLU A 150 -16.82 4.82 -5.52
C GLU A 150 -17.79 5.39 -6.58
N VAL A 151 -17.63 6.66 -6.95
CA VAL A 151 -18.52 7.33 -7.90
C VAL A 151 -18.36 6.75 -9.31
N SER A 152 -17.11 6.52 -9.75
CA SER A 152 -16.83 5.92 -11.05
C SER A 152 -17.36 4.49 -11.14
N ALA A 153 -17.17 3.67 -10.10
CA ALA A 153 -17.74 2.33 -10.05
C ALA A 153 -19.27 2.35 -10.16
N ARG A 154 -19.91 3.24 -9.42
CA ARG A 154 -21.37 3.38 -9.47
C ARG A 154 -21.86 3.75 -10.86
N PHE A 155 -21.27 4.77 -11.50
CA PHE A 155 -21.70 5.17 -12.84
C PHE A 155 -21.47 4.09 -13.90
N THR A 156 -20.36 3.37 -13.81
CA THR A 156 -20.05 2.27 -14.74
C THR A 156 -21.05 1.11 -14.57
N LEU A 157 -21.34 0.73 -13.33
CA LEU A 157 -22.30 -0.33 -13.04
C LEU A 157 -23.73 0.05 -13.44
N ASP A 158 -24.15 1.29 -13.19
CA ASP A 158 -25.46 1.79 -13.59
C ASP A 158 -25.62 1.89 -15.13
N ALA A 159 -24.52 2.16 -15.85
CA ALA A 159 -24.52 2.22 -17.32
C ALA A 159 -24.45 0.83 -18.00
N MET A 160 -24.11 -0.23 -17.26
CA MET A 160 -23.88 -1.57 -17.84
C MET A 160 -25.08 -2.13 -18.60
N PRO A 161 -26.34 -2.07 -18.10
CA PRO A 161 -27.50 -2.56 -18.84
C PRO A 161 -27.70 -1.79 -20.16
N GLY A 162 -27.48 -0.48 -20.15
CA GLY A 162 -27.55 0.36 -21.36
C GLY A 162 -26.48 -0.01 -22.41
N LYS A 163 -25.24 -0.25 -21.98
CA LYS A 163 -24.17 -0.72 -22.86
C LYS A 163 -24.51 -2.09 -23.47
N GLN A 164 -25.07 -3.02 -22.69
CA GLN A 164 -25.48 -4.35 -23.19
C GLN A 164 -26.64 -4.24 -24.19
N MET A 165 -27.65 -3.41 -23.92
CA MET A 165 -28.74 -3.17 -24.87
C MET A 165 -28.26 -2.53 -26.17
N ALA A 166 -27.26 -1.63 -26.11
CA ALA A 166 -26.68 -1.05 -27.31
C ALA A 166 -25.99 -2.11 -28.18
N VAL A 167 -25.24 -3.06 -27.55
CA VAL A 167 -24.63 -4.19 -28.27
C VAL A 167 -25.69 -5.07 -28.93
N ASP A 168 -26.81 -5.33 -28.26
CA ASP A 168 -27.92 -6.13 -28.81
C ASP A 168 -28.62 -5.40 -29.98
N ALA A 169 -28.77 -4.09 -29.89
CA ALA A 169 -29.32 -3.27 -30.97
C ALA A 169 -28.42 -3.28 -32.21
N ASP A 170 -27.09 -3.13 -32.03
CA ASP A 170 -26.12 -3.18 -33.12
C ASP A 170 -26.11 -4.56 -33.79
N LEU A 171 -26.22 -5.65 -33.05
CA LEU A 171 -26.32 -7.00 -33.58
C LEU A 171 -27.61 -7.19 -34.38
N ASN A 172 -28.77 -6.77 -33.84
CA ASN A 172 -30.06 -6.88 -34.51
C ASN A 172 -30.12 -6.03 -35.76
N ALA A 173 -29.45 -4.88 -35.81
CA ALA A 173 -29.33 -4.03 -36.97
C ALA A 173 -28.35 -4.55 -38.04
N GLY A 174 -27.61 -5.64 -37.75
CA GLY A 174 -26.61 -6.19 -38.64
C GLY A 174 -25.33 -5.34 -38.74
N LEU A 175 -25.11 -4.39 -37.82
CA LEU A 175 -23.90 -3.55 -37.77
C LEU A 175 -22.68 -4.29 -37.25
N ILE A 176 -22.89 -5.33 -36.43
CA ILE A 176 -21.86 -6.21 -35.89
C ILE A 176 -22.30 -7.67 -36.05
N ASP A 177 -21.34 -8.60 -36.08
CA ASP A 177 -21.61 -10.03 -36.08
C ASP A 177 -21.72 -10.58 -34.63
N GLU A 178 -22.15 -11.86 -34.51
CA GLU A 178 -22.30 -12.53 -33.21
C GLU A 178 -20.96 -12.61 -32.45
N LYS A 179 -19.85 -12.78 -33.16
CA LYS A 179 -18.51 -12.86 -32.55
C LYS A 179 -18.12 -11.54 -31.92
N GLU A 180 -18.35 -10.44 -32.62
CA GLU A 180 -18.08 -9.10 -32.13
C GLU A 180 -19.04 -8.72 -30.99
N ALA A 181 -20.32 -9.08 -31.08
CA ALA A 181 -21.27 -8.86 -29.99
C ALA A 181 -20.88 -9.60 -28.71
N LYS A 182 -20.42 -10.86 -28.85
CA LYS A 182 -19.90 -11.64 -27.70
C LYS A 182 -18.67 -11.00 -27.08
N ARG A 183 -17.74 -10.51 -27.91
CA ARG A 183 -16.54 -9.80 -27.44
C ARG A 183 -16.89 -8.53 -26.67
N ARG A 184 -17.78 -7.69 -27.22
CA ARG A 184 -18.20 -6.44 -26.57
C ARG A 184 -18.96 -6.67 -25.26
N ARG A 185 -19.81 -7.71 -25.19
CA ARG A 185 -20.48 -8.10 -23.93
C ARG A 185 -19.48 -8.54 -22.86
N ALA A 186 -18.46 -9.31 -23.25
CA ALA A 186 -17.39 -9.71 -22.33
C ALA A 186 -16.63 -8.49 -21.79
N GLU A 187 -16.26 -7.55 -22.68
CA GLU A 187 -15.57 -6.31 -22.34
C GLU A 187 -16.38 -5.45 -21.35
N VAL A 188 -17.70 -5.33 -21.54
CA VAL A 188 -18.60 -4.65 -20.59
C VAL A 188 -18.62 -5.36 -19.23
N GLY A 189 -18.57 -6.70 -19.22
CA GLY A 189 -18.49 -7.48 -17.98
C GLY A 189 -17.17 -7.27 -17.24
N GLU A 190 -16.05 -7.31 -17.97
CA GLU A 190 -14.71 -7.08 -17.41
C GLU A 190 -14.57 -5.65 -16.85
N GLU A 191 -15.13 -4.65 -17.55
CA GLU A 191 -15.17 -3.26 -17.09
C GLU A 191 -15.94 -3.15 -15.76
N ALA A 192 -17.09 -3.77 -15.65
CA ALA A 192 -17.91 -3.77 -14.43
C ALA A 192 -17.20 -4.46 -13.26
N GLU A 193 -16.54 -5.59 -13.51
CA GLU A 193 -15.76 -6.33 -12.50
C GLU A 193 -14.56 -5.50 -12.02
N PHE A 194 -13.84 -4.85 -12.94
CA PHE A 194 -12.71 -3.98 -12.62
C PHE A 194 -13.14 -2.83 -11.70
N PHE A 195 -14.16 -2.05 -12.08
CA PHE A 195 -14.60 -0.91 -11.30
C PHE A 195 -15.22 -1.32 -9.94
N GLY A 196 -15.94 -2.44 -9.89
CA GLY A 196 -16.43 -3.01 -8.63
C GLY A 196 -15.27 -3.41 -7.70
N SER A 197 -14.23 -4.02 -8.24
CA SER A 197 -13.02 -4.39 -7.49
C SER A 197 -12.24 -3.16 -7.02
N MET A 198 -12.19 -2.09 -7.83
CA MET A 198 -11.55 -0.82 -7.48
C MET A 198 -12.24 -0.11 -6.32
N ASP A 199 -13.58 -0.11 -6.28
CA ASP A 199 -14.32 0.43 -5.13
C ASP A 199 -13.92 -0.30 -3.83
N GLY A 200 -13.87 -1.64 -3.87
CA GLY A 200 -13.43 -2.44 -2.72
C GLY A 200 -11.98 -2.17 -2.30
N ALA A 201 -11.06 -2.15 -3.26
CA ALA A 201 -9.63 -1.90 -3.01
C ALA A 201 -9.39 -0.49 -2.44
N SER A 202 -10.10 0.54 -2.94
CA SER A 202 -10.00 1.91 -2.44
C SER A 202 -10.46 2.06 -0.99
N LYS A 203 -11.50 1.33 -0.59
CA LYS A 203 -11.95 1.28 0.81
C LYS A 203 -10.91 0.63 1.73
N PHE A 204 -10.20 -0.39 1.23
CA PHE A 204 -9.10 -1.02 1.96
C PHE A 204 -7.91 -0.05 2.16
N VAL A 205 -7.54 0.72 1.14
CA VAL A 205 -6.50 1.77 1.22
C VAL A 205 -6.87 2.84 2.25
N ARG A 206 -8.15 3.23 2.32
CA ARG A 206 -8.63 4.14 3.37
C ARG A 206 -8.53 3.52 4.76
N GLY A 207 -8.89 2.26 4.92
CA GLY A 207 -8.78 1.54 6.19
C GLY A 207 -7.36 1.53 6.73
N ASP A 208 -6.37 1.31 5.85
CA ASP A 208 -4.95 1.35 6.19
C ASP A 208 -4.48 2.76 6.61
N ALA A 209 -4.95 3.81 5.95
CA ALA A 209 -4.64 5.18 6.37
C ALA A 209 -5.19 5.52 7.77
N VAL A 210 -6.38 5.03 8.12
CA VAL A 210 -6.93 5.13 9.49
C VAL A 210 -6.07 4.34 10.47
N ALA A 211 -5.72 3.10 10.14
CA ALA A 211 -4.87 2.25 10.96
C ALA A 211 -3.51 2.91 11.22
N GLY A 212 -2.89 3.52 10.19
CA GLY A 212 -1.63 4.25 10.31
C GLY A 212 -1.68 5.40 11.31
N ILE A 213 -2.78 6.17 11.35
CA ILE A 213 -2.97 7.23 12.34
C ILE A 213 -3.09 6.65 13.75
N LEU A 214 -3.83 5.56 13.93
CA LEU A 214 -3.97 4.89 15.22
C LEU A 214 -2.64 4.30 15.70
N ILE A 215 -1.89 3.66 14.80
CA ILE A 215 -0.55 3.13 15.09
C ILE A 215 0.39 4.27 15.53
N LEU A 216 0.38 5.40 14.81
CA LEU A 216 1.17 6.58 15.19
C LEU A 216 0.86 7.04 16.64
N LEU A 217 -0.42 7.18 16.98
CA LEU A 217 -0.82 7.57 18.33
C LEU A 217 -0.35 6.55 19.37
N ILE A 218 -0.53 5.26 19.09
CA ILE A 218 -0.06 4.18 19.98
C ILE A 218 1.47 4.25 20.14
N THR A 219 2.21 4.47 19.06
CA THR A 219 3.68 4.55 19.09
C THR A 219 4.15 5.76 19.91
N ILE A 220 3.51 6.92 19.75
CA ILE A 220 3.85 8.13 20.52
C ILE A 220 3.56 7.91 22.01
N PHE A 221 2.33 7.57 22.36
CA PHE A 221 1.95 7.43 23.78
C PHE A 221 2.57 6.19 24.43
N GLY A 222 2.61 5.07 23.73
CA GLY A 222 3.22 3.82 24.18
C GLY A 222 4.74 3.97 24.35
N GLY A 223 5.41 4.57 23.38
CA GLY A 223 6.86 4.83 23.45
C GLY A 223 7.22 5.79 24.56
N PHE A 224 6.45 6.87 24.73
CA PHE A 224 6.63 7.80 25.85
C PHE A 224 6.49 7.08 27.22
N ALA A 225 5.44 6.28 27.38
CA ALA A 225 5.22 5.52 28.61
C ALA A 225 6.33 4.48 28.87
N ILE A 226 6.75 3.74 27.84
CA ILE A 226 7.84 2.74 27.94
C ILE A 226 9.16 3.44 28.28
N GLY A 227 9.48 4.56 27.61
CA GLY A 227 10.70 5.32 27.88
C GLY A 227 10.81 5.78 29.31
N MET A 228 9.71 6.29 29.90
CA MET A 228 9.70 6.77 31.29
C MET A 228 9.64 5.64 32.32
N LEU A 229 8.80 4.62 32.07
CA LEU A 229 8.51 3.61 33.11
C LEU A 229 9.47 2.40 33.09
N GLN A 230 10.06 2.09 31.94
CA GLN A 230 10.94 0.92 31.79
C GLN A 230 12.42 1.29 31.63
N HIS A 231 12.70 2.47 31.08
CA HIS A 231 14.07 2.88 30.76
C HIS A 231 14.55 4.11 31.55
N ASP A 232 13.77 4.57 32.56
CA ASP A 232 14.11 5.68 33.45
C ASP A 232 14.50 6.99 32.70
N LEU A 233 13.99 7.17 31.47
CA LEU A 233 14.23 8.39 30.71
C LEU A 233 13.44 9.56 31.32
N SER A 234 14.04 10.75 31.33
CA SER A 234 13.28 11.96 31.66
C SER A 234 12.17 12.20 30.64
N ALA A 235 11.08 12.86 31.02
CA ALA A 235 9.98 13.16 30.13
C ALA A 235 10.42 13.87 28.84
N SER A 236 11.40 14.78 28.94
CA SER A 236 11.96 15.46 27.76
C SER A 236 12.73 14.52 26.84
N GLN A 237 13.53 13.61 27.38
CA GLN A 237 14.29 12.62 26.60
C GLN A 237 13.34 11.62 25.94
N ALA A 238 12.39 11.05 26.70
CA ALA A 238 11.40 10.13 26.17
C ALA A 238 10.58 10.76 25.03
N ALA A 239 10.10 12.00 25.23
CA ALA A 239 9.39 12.73 24.19
C ALA A 239 10.24 12.94 22.94
N ASN A 240 11.46 13.45 23.08
CA ASN A 240 12.32 13.72 21.93
C ASN A 240 12.68 12.46 21.16
N THR A 241 12.99 11.37 21.83
CA THR A 241 13.40 10.11 21.19
C THR A 241 12.22 9.44 20.49
N TYR A 242 11.14 9.16 21.25
CA TYR A 242 10.02 8.38 20.72
C TYR A 242 9.16 9.16 19.75
N ILE A 243 9.01 10.49 19.89
CA ILE A 243 8.29 11.29 18.90
C ILE A 243 9.09 11.40 17.60
N LEU A 244 10.42 11.57 17.68
CA LEU A 244 11.28 11.57 16.49
C LEU A 244 11.10 10.28 15.69
N LEU A 245 11.22 9.12 16.38
CA LEU A 245 11.06 7.80 15.76
C LEU A 245 9.65 7.58 15.21
N ALA A 246 8.61 7.93 15.98
CA ALA A 246 7.23 7.77 15.56
C ALA A 246 6.87 8.63 14.35
N VAL A 247 7.37 9.88 14.31
CA VAL A 247 7.17 10.77 13.16
C VAL A 247 7.94 10.26 11.94
N GLY A 248 9.18 9.81 12.12
CA GLY A 248 9.98 9.22 11.05
C GLY A 248 9.30 7.99 10.44
N ASP A 249 8.88 7.05 11.27
CA ASP A 249 8.16 5.83 10.88
C ASP A 249 6.86 6.16 10.12
N ALA A 250 6.04 7.04 10.68
CA ALA A 250 4.79 7.45 10.05
C ALA A 250 5.00 8.18 8.71
N LEU A 251 6.08 8.97 8.57
CA LEU A 251 6.38 9.69 7.34
C LEU A 251 6.82 8.72 6.23
N VAL A 252 7.69 7.77 6.56
CA VAL A 252 8.12 6.71 5.63
C VAL A 252 6.92 5.89 5.16
N ALA A 253 5.98 5.60 6.04
CA ALA A 253 4.76 4.87 5.70
C ALA A 253 3.77 5.70 4.87
N GLN A 254 3.69 7.02 5.07
CA GLN A 254 2.73 7.89 4.35
C GLN A 254 3.09 8.10 2.88
N ILE A 255 4.38 8.14 2.52
CA ILE A 255 4.81 8.39 1.13
C ILE A 255 4.25 7.35 0.16
N PRO A 256 4.45 6.03 0.36
CA PRO A 256 3.85 5.02 -0.50
C PRO A 256 2.32 5.11 -0.51
N GLY A 257 1.70 5.40 0.64
CA GLY A 257 0.26 5.55 0.76
C GLY A 257 -0.32 6.66 -0.10
N LEU A 258 0.36 7.82 -0.11
CA LEU A 258 -0.01 8.95 -0.95
C LEU A 258 0.10 8.59 -2.44
N LEU A 259 1.23 8.01 -2.85
CA LEU A 259 1.48 7.61 -4.24
C LEU A 259 0.42 6.60 -4.73
N ILE A 260 0.12 5.59 -3.92
CA ILE A 260 -0.88 4.56 -4.24
C ILE A 260 -2.29 5.16 -4.29
N SER A 261 -2.65 6.08 -3.38
CA SER A 261 -3.96 6.75 -3.39
C SER A 261 -4.12 7.63 -4.63
N VAL A 262 -3.07 8.36 -5.03
CA VAL A 262 -3.07 9.15 -6.26
C VAL A 262 -3.17 8.25 -7.48
N ALA A 263 -2.39 7.17 -7.55
CA ALA A 263 -2.47 6.19 -8.62
C ALA A 263 -3.87 5.60 -8.76
N ALA A 264 -4.52 5.24 -7.64
CA ALA A 264 -5.89 4.73 -7.63
C ALA A 264 -6.90 5.75 -8.20
N ALA A 265 -6.73 7.04 -7.89
CA ALA A 265 -7.57 8.09 -8.44
C ALA A 265 -7.31 8.38 -9.93
N MET A 266 -6.11 8.10 -10.44
CA MET A 266 -5.75 8.31 -11.84
C MET A 266 -6.27 7.20 -12.76
N VAL A 267 -6.36 5.98 -12.23
CA VAL A 267 -6.79 4.78 -12.99
C VAL A 267 -8.31 4.75 -13.20
N VAL A 268 -9.07 5.45 -12.40
CA VAL A 268 -10.52 5.47 -12.36
C VAL A 268 -11.07 6.74 -13.02
#